data_724a313821aa2e64cb6d48318f0e9048
#
_entry.id   724a313821aa2e64cb6d48318f0e9048
#
_cell.length_a   1.000
_cell.length_b   1.000
_cell.length_c   1.000
_cell.angle_alpha   90.00
_cell.angle_beta   90.00
_cell.angle_gamma   90.00
#
_symmetry.space_group_name_H-M   'P 1'
#
loop_
_entity.id
_entity.type
_entity.pdbx_description
1 polymer ?
#
loop_
_entity_poly.entity_id
_entity_poly.type
_entity_poly.pdbx_seq_one_letter_code
_entity_poly.pdbx_strand_id
1 'polypeptide(L)'
;MTRRVSAMIVASVALATFVLVGCDAMPGRPRPAEQPVLPSHVMAFSALYGQHCAGCHGAEGHLGAARPLNDPIYLALVGPDRLRKIVAQGVPGTRMPGFAAGAGGALTEPQINALVSDMLQRWGRPLQASEGPLPPYDAVGAVDNGSGPGHPDQGSKVFAEACARCHGPDGNGGDKGGSVVDAAYLALVSDQALRTAVMAGRTDLGMPDWREDIPGQPLTPEHISDVVAWLAARRGPVVGRSGSSVEVRHSGP
;
A
#
# COMPACT_ATOMS: atom_id res chain seq x y z
N MET A 1 -62.19 34.47 35.00
CA MET A 1 -61.55 34.25 33.65
C MET A 1 -60.13 33.71 33.72
N THR A 2 -59.34 34.09 34.64
CA THR A 2 -57.91 33.70 34.86
C THR A 2 -57.66 32.19 35.05
N ARG A 3 -58.47 31.45 35.79
CA ARG A 3 -58.28 30.02 36.02
C ARG A 3 -58.46 29.12 34.79
N ARG A 4 -59.31 29.49 33.83
CA ARG A 4 -59.52 28.73 32.61
C ARG A 4 -58.37 28.92 31.60
N VAL A 5 -57.77 30.12 31.58
CA VAL A 5 -56.65 30.42 30.71
C VAL A 5 -55.41 29.70 31.17
N SER A 6 -55.15 29.66 32.51
CA SER A 6 -54.03 28.90 33.07
C SER A 6 -54.14 27.40 32.80
N ALA A 7 -55.33 26.82 32.91
CA ALA A 7 -55.51 25.39 32.61
C ALA A 7 -55.29 25.03 31.13
N MET A 8 -55.68 25.91 30.21
CA MET A 8 -55.42 25.71 28.78
C MET A 8 -53.94 25.83 28.42
N ILE A 9 -53.22 26.77 29.03
CA ILE A 9 -51.76 26.92 28.80
C ILE A 9 -51.03 25.70 29.32
N VAL A 10 -51.34 25.18 30.52
CA VAL A 10 -50.71 23.97 31.09
C VAL A 10 -51.03 22.74 30.25
N ALA A 11 -52.26 22.59 29.75
CA ALA A 11 -52.62 21.47 28.86
C ALA A 11 -51.88 21.55 27.51
N SER A 12 -51.72 22.75 26.93
CA SER A 12 -51.02 22.95 25.68
C SER A 12 -49.51 22.67 25.82
N VAL A 13 -48.91 23.08 26.93
CA VAL A 13 -47.48 22.80 27.19
C VAL A 13 -47.26 21.30 27.43
N ALA A 14 -48.12 20.64 28.18
CA ALA A 14 -48.07 19.21 28.42
C ALA A 14 -48.24 18.40 27.13
N LEU A 15 -49.14 18.81 26.24
CA LEU A 15 -49.35 18.17 24.95
C LEU A 15 -48.13 18.39 24.01
N ALA A 16 -47.51 19.57 24.00
CA ALA A 16 -46.33 19.86 23.23
C ALA A 16 -45.10 19.06 23.69
N THR A 17 -44.92 18.89 25.03
CA THR A 17 -43.84 18.04 25.56
C THR A 17 -44.06 16.57 25.25
N PHE A 18 -45.30 16.07 25.22
CA PHE A 18 -45.60 14.68 24.88
C PHE A 18 -45.31 14.38 23.39
N VAL A 19 -45.54 15.33 22.50
CA VAL A 19 -45.24 15.18 21.04
C VAL A 19 -43.75 15.18 20.80
N LEU A 20 -42.93 15.95 21.55
CA LEU A 20 -41.49 16.00 21.38
C LEU A 20 -40.76 14.76 21.91
N VAL A 21 -41.28 14.07 22.90
CA VAL A 21 -40.67 12.85 23.49
C VAL A 21 -41.14 11.58 22.76
N GLY A 22 -42.29 11.63 22.06
CA GLY A 22 -42.95 10.47 21.45
C GLY A 22 -42.19 9.86 20.25
N CYS A 23 -41.32 10.61 19.58
CA CYS A 23 -40.63 10.12 18.41
C CYS A 23 -39.46 9.15 18.73
N ASP A 24 -38.91 9.23 19.95
CA ASP A 24 -37.79 8.34 20.33
C ASP A 24 -38.24 6.97 20.86
N ALA A 25 -39.54 6.84 21.20
CA ALA A 25 -40.12 5.60 21.74
C ALA A 25 -41.00 4.83 20.74
N MET A 26 -40.89 5.11 19.45
CA MET A 26 -41.70 4.40 18.45
C MET A 26 -41.31 2.91 18.37
N PRO A 27 -42.31 1.97 18.42
CA PRO A 27 -42.06 0.56 18.22
C PRO A 27 -41.45 0.31 16.84
N GLY A 28 -40.33 -0.46 16.79
CA GLY A 28 -39.62 -0.77 15.56
C GLY A 28 -38.50 0.21 15.20
N ARG A 29 -38.28 1.29 15.97
CA ARG A 29 -37.11 2.13 15.79
C ARG A 29 -35.88 1.41 16.36
N PRO A 30 -34.81 1.17 15.58
CA PRO A 30 -33.58 0.58 16.09
C PRO A 30 -32.99 1.46 17.21
N ARG A 31 -32.52 0.83 18.28
CA ARG A 31 -31.78 1.55 19.32
C ARG A 31 -30.52 2.17 18.74
N PRO A 32 -29.97 3.24 19.31
CA PRO A 32 -28.72 3.84 18.81
C PRO A 32 -27.59 2.83 18.61
N ALA A 33 -27.50 1.82 19.49
CA ALA A 33 -26.51 0.74 19.39
C ALA A 33 -26.82 -0.29 18.27
N GLU A 34 -28.03 -0.30 17.75
CA GLU A 34 -28.50 -1.20 16.68
C GLU A 34 -28.54 -0.50 15.32
N GLN A 35 -28.25 0.80 15.29
CA GLN A 35 -28.19 1.54 14.02
C GLN A 35 -26.94 1.14 13.25
N PRO A 36 -27.04 0.89 11.93
CA PRO A 36 -25.88 0.58 11.12
C PRO A 36 -24.89 1.77 11.15
N VAL A 37 -23.64 1.46 11.45
CA VAL A 37 -22.55 2.46 11.37
C VAL A 37 -22.36 2.85 9.91
N LEU A 38 -22.37 4.14 9.63
CA LEU A 38 -22.06 4.63 8.28
C LEU A 38 -20.67 4.14 7.86
N PRO A 39 -20.48 3.69 6.62
CA PRO A 39 -19.17 3.21 6.16
C PRO A 39 -18.02 4.17 6.43
N SER A 40 -18.25 5.48 6.30
CA SER A 40 -17.28 6.53 6.61
C SER A 40 -16.89 6.66 8.10
N HIS A 41 -17.67 6.08 9.00
CA HIS A 41 -17.43 6.09 10.44
C HIS A 41 -16.79 4.79 10.96
N VAL A 42 -16.60 3.81 10.10
CA VAL A 42 -15.88 2.58 10.46
C VAL A 42 -14.39 2.90 10.57
N MET A 43 -13.83 2.84 11.78
CA MET A 43 -12.42 3.18 12.05
C MET A 43 -11.60 1.97 12.53
N ALA A 44 -12.25 0.85 12.83
CA ALA A 44 -11.57 -0.34 13.32
C ALA A 44 -10.62 -0.93 12.26
N PHE A 45 -9.36 -1.11 12.63
CA PHE A 45 -8.33 -1.68 11.75
C PHE A 45 -8.76 -3.00 11.12
N SER A 46 -9.29 -3.93 11.92
CA SER A 46 -9.72 -5.24 11.43
C SER A 46 -10.79 -5.14 10.34
N ALA A 47 -11.71 -4.19 10.46
CA ALA A 47 -12.75 -3.97 9.45
C ALA A 47 -12.16 -3.32 8.19
N LEU A 48 -11.40 -2.24 8.33
CA LEU A 48 -10.80 -1.53 7.20
C LEU A 48 -9.79 -2.41 6.45
N TYR A 49 -8.88 -3.04 7.18
CA TYR A 49 -7.86 -3.91 6.60
C TYR A 49 -8.48 -5.18 5.99
N GLY A 50 -9.39 -5.83 6.71
CA GLY A 50 -10.07 -7.05 6.25
C GLY A 50 -10.85 -6.82 4.96
N GLN A 51 -11.53 -5.68 4.84
CA GLN A 51 -12.36 -5.36 3.68
C GLN A 51 -11.54 -4.91 2.46
N HIS A 52 -10.46 -4.17 2.66
CA HIS A 52 -9.77 -3.47 1.57
C HIS A 52 -8.37 -4.02 1.24
N CYS A 53 -7.71 -4.69 2.17
CA CYS A 53 -6.29 -5.05 2.02
C CYS A 53 -6.03 -6.55 2.08
N ALA A 54 -6.74 -7.27 2.97
CA ALA A 54 -6.47 -8.67 3.28
C ALA A 54 -6.56 -9.61 2.07
N GLY A 55 -7.42 -9.32 1.10
CA GLY A 55 -7.59 -10.13 -0.11
C GLY A 55 -6.32 -10.26 -0.95
N CYS A 56 -5.47 -9.23 -0.95
CA CYS A 56 -4.20 -9.24 -1.67
C CYS A 56 -2.98 -9.43 -0.76
N HIS A 57 -3.01 -8.85 0.45
CA HIS A 57 -1.87 -8.84 1.37
C HIS A 57 -1.92 -9.93 2.44
N GLY A 58 -3.00 -10.73 2.47
CA GLY A 58 -3.25 -11.74 3.52
C GLY A 58 -3.85 -11.15 4.79
N ALA A 59 -4.53 -11.99 5.57
CA ALA A 59 -5.30 -11.55 6.75
C ALA A 59 -4.43 -10.87 7.80
N GLU A 60 -3.21 -11.38 8.00
CA GLU A 60 -2.22 -10.86 8.97
C GLU A 60 -1.08 -10.09 8.29
N GLY A 61 -1.31 -9.55 7.10
CA GLY A 61 -0.32 -8.77 6.37
C GLY A 61 0.75 -9.59 5.65
N HIS A 62 0.58 -10.91 5.53
CA HIS A 62 1.50 -11.80 4.83
C HIS A 62 0.77 -12.98 4.19
N LEU A 63 1.50 -13.76 3.39
CA LEU A 63 0.97 -14.94 2.66
C LEU A 63 -0.13 -14.61 1.65
N GLY A 64 -0.25 -13.35 1.25
CA GLY A 64 -1.07 -12.93 0.12
C GLY A 64 -0.29 -12.92 -1.19
N ALA A 65 -1.00 -12.68 -2.31
CA ALA A 65 -0.38 -12.54 -3.63
C ALA A 65 0.50 -11.28 -3.76
N ALA A 66 0.23 -10.25 -2.96
CA ALA A 66 1.00 -9.01 -2.93
C ALA A 66 2.12 -9.08 -1.88
N ARG A 67 2.98 -8.05 -1.88
CA ARG A 67 4.05 -7.90 -0.89
C ARG A 67 3.49 -7.94 0.54
N PRO A 68 4.19 -8.61 1.47
CA PRO A 68 3.87 -8.54 2.89
C PRO A 68 3.86 -7.11 3.40
N LEU A 69 2.85 -6.77 4.20
CA LEU A 69 2.74 -5.49 4.90
C LEU A 69 3.17 -5.59 6.36
N ASN A 70 3.23 -6.80 6.92
CA ASN A 70 3.74 -7.05 8.26
C ASN A 70 5.28 -7.20 8.32
N ASP A 71 5.96 -6.65 7.32
CA ASP A 71 7.41 -6.58 7.26
C ASP A 71 7.89 -5.25 7.86
N PRO A 72 8.52 -5.25 9.06
CA PRO A 72 8.95 -4.03 9.72
C PRO A 72 10.04 -3.28 8.94
N ILE A 73 10.85 -3.97 8.14
CA ILE A 73 11.87 -3.34 7.30
C ILE A 73 11.20 -2.58 6.15
N TYR A 74 10.25 -3.22 5.47
CA TYR A 74 9.45 -2.56 4.43
C TYR A 74 8.74 -1.30 4.99
N LEU A 75 8.09 -1.42 6.14
CA LEU A 75 7.38 -0.30 6.75
C LEU A 75 8.33 0.85 7.15
N ALA A 76 9.53 0.53 7.62
CA ALA A 76 10.55 1.52 7.94
C ALA A 76 11.09 2.23 6.68
N LEU A 77 11.34 1.46 5.61
CA LEU A 77 11.80 1.99 4.31
C LEU A 77 10.79 2.94 3.68
N VAL A 78 9.51 2.55 3.67
CA VAL A 78 8.45 3.35 3.05
C VAL A 78 8.13 4.59 3.89
N GLY A 79 8.07 4.44 5.19
CA GLY A 79 7.68 5.50 6.12
C GLY A 79 6.19 5.86 6.07
N PRO A 80 5.68 6.58 7.08
CA PRO A 80 4.25 6.83 7.24
C PRO A 80 3.63 7.66 6.11
N ASP A 81 4.29 8.72 5.67
CA ASP A 81 3.70 9.65 4.71
C ASP A 81 3.57 9.03 3.31
N ARG A 82 4.60 8.28 2.91
CA ARG A 82 4.56 7.57 1.64
C ARG A 82 3.55 6.42 1.69
N LEU A 83 3.46 5.71 2.81
CA LEU A 83 2.48 4.65 2.98
C LEU A 83 1.05 5.19 2.87
N ARG A 84 0.75 6.36 3.47
CA ARG A 84 -0.54 7.06 3.27
C ARG A 84 -0.80 7.38 1.79
N LYS A 85 0.22 7.91 1.10
CA LYS A 85 0.11 8.23 -0.32
C LYS A 85 -0.14 6.98 -1.17
N ILE A 86 0.55 5.88 -0.91
CA ILE A 86 0.36 4.59 -1.58
C ILE A 86 -1.06 4.08 -1.36
N VAL A 87 -1.56 4.09 -0.13
CA VAL A 87 -2.93 3.66 0.16
C VAL A 87 -3.95 4.59 -0.51
N ALA A 88 -3.75 5.90 -0.45
CA ALA A 88 -4.68 6.87 -1.03
C ALA A 88 -4.75 6.79 -2.56
N GLN A 89 -3.60 6.72 -3.23
CA GLN A 89 -3.48 6.89 -4.69
C GLN A 89 -3.26 5.58 -5.44
N GLY A 90 -2.93 4.50 -4.73
CA GLY A 90 -2.48 3.25 -5.33
C GLY A 90 -1.05 3.34 -5.88
N VAL A 91 -0.67 2.30 -6.62
CA VAL A 91 0.64 2.24 -7.30
C VAL A 91 0.40 2.16 -8.81
N PRO A 92 0.72 3.22 -9.55
CA PRO A 92 0.49 3.26 -11.00
C PRO A 92 1.13 2.07 -11.73
N GLY A 93 0.41 1.52 -12.70
CA GLY A 93 0.87 0.38 -13.49
C GLY A 93 0.83 -0.98 -12.77
N THR A 94 0.28 -1.03 -11.55
CA THR A 94 0.12 -2.27 -10.79
C THR A 94 -1.35 -2.56 -10.48
N ARG A 95 -1.63 -3.68 -9.79
CA ARG A 95 -2.97 -4.02 -9.30
C ARG A 95 -3.31 -3.39 -7.95
N MET A 96 -2.45 -2.58 -7.37
CA MET A 96 -2.73 -1.83 -6.14
C MET A 96 -3.55 -0.59 -6.48
N PRO A 97 -4.87 -0.58 -6.26
CA PRO A 97 -5.72 0.57 -6.58
C PRO A 97 -5.54 1.68 -5.54
N GLY A 98 -5.96 2.89 -5.88
CA GLY A 98 -6.15 3.95 -4.90
C GLY A 98 -7.44 3.75 -4.10
N PHE A 99 -7.35 3.93 -2.78
CA PHE A 99 -8.50 3.76 -1.89
C PHE A 99 -9.16 5.06 -1.48
N ALA A 100 -8.53 6.22 -1.72
CA ALA A 100 -9.18 7.52 -1.49
C ALA A 100 -10.30 7.78 -2.51
N ALA A 101 -11.34 8.49 -2.10
CA ALA A 101 -12.47 8.85 -2.96
C ALA A 101 -12.02 9.57 -4.24
N GLY A 102 -11.02 10.46 -4.16
CA GLY A 102 -10.45 11.15 -5.32
C GLY A 102 -9.69 10.24 -6.31
N ALA A 103 -9.35 9.03 -5.91
CA ALA A 103 -8.73 8.00 -6.75
C ALA A 103 -9.71 6.87 -7.14
N GLY A 104 -11.01 7.09 -6.93
CA GLY A 104 -12.06 6.10 -7.22
C GLY A 104 -12.30 5.08 -6.13
N GLY A 105 -11.65 5.21 -4.97
CA GLY A 105 -11.85 4.35 -3.80
C GLY A 105 -12.98 4.81 -2.89
N ALA A 106 -13.14 4.11 -1.75
CA ALA A 106 -14.24 4.35 -0.81
C ALA A 106 -13.77 4.87 0.56
N LEU A 107 -12.46 4.99 0.80
CA LEU A 107 -11.94 5.41 2.09
C LEU A 107 -11.84 6.94 2.20
N THR A 108 -12.24 7.44 3.36
CA THR A 108 -12.01 8.82 3.76
C THR A 108 -10.56 9.01 4.22
N GLU A 109 -10.07 10.25 4.22
CA GLU A 109 -8.72 10.57 4.72
C GLU A 109 -8.51 10.13 6.19
N PRO A 110 -9.46 10.36 7.13
CA PRO A 110 -9.34 9.82 8.49
C PRO A 110 -9.20 8.29 8.55
N GLN A 111 -9.90 7.56 7.69
CA GLN A 111 -9.79 6.09 7.61
C GLN A 111 -8.43 5.64 7.10
N ILE A 112 -7.88 6.31 6.08
CA ILE A 112 -6.54 6.04 5.56
C ILE A 112 -5.50 6.31 6.66
N ASN A 113 -5.63 7.42 7.38
CA ASN A 113 -4.73 7.77 8.47
C ASN A 113 -4.78 6.75 9.61
N ALA A 114 -5.97 6.32 10.03
CA ALA A 114 -6.16 5.30 11.05
C ALA A 114 -5.56 3.96 10.61
N LEU A 115 -5.87 3.51 9.39
CA LEU A 115 -5.36 2.27 8.81
C LEU A 115 -3.83 2.23 8.79
N VAL A 116 -3.18 3.30 8.33
CA VAL A 116 -1.72 3.38 8.27
C VAL A 116 -1.10 3.46 9.66
N SER A 117 -1.69 4.25 10.56
CA SER A 117 -1.21 4.36 11.94
C SER A 117 -1.27 3.01 12.65
N ASP A 118 -2.38 2.31 12.53
CA ASP A 118 -2.57 0.98 13.14
C ASP A 118 -1.66 -0.08 12.52
N MET A 119 -1.42 -0.01 11.20
CA MET A 119 -0.48 -0.88 10.50
C MET A 119 0.95 -0.71 11.05
N LEU A 120 1.40 0.54 11.18
CA LEU A 120 2.72 0.85 11.74
C LEU A 120 2.83 0.45 13.21
N GLN A 121 1.77 0.63 13.99
CA GLN A 121 1.75 0.23 15.40
C GLN A 121 1.80 -1.29 15.57
N ARG A 122 1.12 -2.04 14.72
CA ARG A 122 1.03 -3.51 14.80
C ARG A 122 2.26 -4.21 14.26
N TRP A 123 2.79 -3.73 13.14
CA TRP A 123 3.80 -4.45 12.35
C TRP A 123 5.09 -3.68 12.16
N GLY A 124 5.09 -2.37 12.42
CA GLY A 124 6.31 -1.57 12.43
C GLY A 124 7.15 -1.82 13.68
N ARG A 125 8.44 -1.58 13.55
CA ARG A 125 9.35 -1.48 14.70
C ARG A 125 10.34 -0.33 14.49
N PRO A 126 10.80 0.32 15.55
CA PRO A 126 11.93 1.23 15.45
C PRO A 126 13.16 0.47 14.98
N LEU A 127 13.89 1.04 14.03
CA LEU A 127 15.21 0.50 13.66
C LEU A 127 16.21 0.84 14.75
N GLN A 128 17.09 -0.09 15.05
CA GLN A 128 18.19 0.12 15.99
C GLN A 128 19.34 0.86 15.29
N ALA A 129 20.10 1.66 16.03
CA ALA A 129 21.25 2.36 15.49
C ALA A 129 22.30 1.41 14.87
N SER A 130 22.40 0.18 15.38
CA SER A 130 23.27 -0.90 14.87
C SER A 130 22.87 -1.42 13.49
N GLU A 131 21.63 -1.14 13.03
CA GLU A 131 21.15 -1.59 11.73
C GLU A 131 21.57 -0.69 10.57
N GLY A 132 22.25 0.41 10.87
CA GLY A 132 22.73 1.36 9.88
C GLY A 132 21.62 2.24 9.26
N PRO A 133 21.98 3.18 8.39
CA PRO A 133 21.02 4.04 7.71
C PRO A 133 20.24 3.23 6.66
N LEU A 134 18.94 3.57 6.55
CA LEU A 134 18.12 3.03 5.49
C LEU A 134 18.56 3.55 4.11
N PRO A 135 18.64 2.70 3.10
CA PRO A 135 18.81 3.17 1.72
C PRO A 135 17.60 4.02 1.29
N PRO A 136 17.79 5.02 0.41
CA PRO A 136 16.70 5.82 -0.12
C PRO A 136 15.64 4.93 -0.78
N TYR A 137 14.36 5.14 -0.40
CA TYR A 137 13.28 4.29 -0.90
C TYR A 137 13.04 4.47 -2.41
N ASP A 138 13.08 5.71 -2.90
CA ASP A 138 12.71 6.00 -4.29
C ASP A 138 13.70 5.43 -5.30
N ALA A 139 13.15 4.78 -6.33
CA ALA A 139 13.89 4.45 -7.53
C ALA A 139 14.23 5.73 -8.31
N VAL A 140 15.24 5.60 -9.12
CA VAL A 140 15.86 6.62 -9.97
C VAL A 140 14.91 7.68 -10.54
N GLY A 141 15.30 8.93 -10.36
CA GLY A 141 14.56 10.12 -10.78
C GLY A 141 14.41 11.16 -9.66
N ALA A 142 14.55 10.77 -8.40
CA ALA A 142 14.70 11.69 -7.28
C ALA A 142 16.16 12.17 -7.24
N VAL A 143 16.41 13.30 -7.85
CA VAL A 143 17.74 13.88 -8.14
C VAL A 143 18.54 14.23 -6.87
N ASP A 144 17.92 14.10 -5.67
CA ASP A 144 18.46 14.71 -4.44
C ASP A 144 18.98 13.70 -3.41
N ASN A 145 18.94 12.38 -3.65
CA ASN A 145 19.27 11.40 -2.61
C ASN A 145 20.41 10.42 -2.94
N GLY A 146 21.30 10.78 -3.86
CA GLY A 146 22.54 10.02 -4.14
C GLY A 146 22.35 8.72 -4.94
N SER A 147 21.13 8.38 -5.32
CA SER A 147 20.83 7.22 -6.16
C SER A 147 20.70 7.66 -7.61
N GLY A 148 21.81 7.81 -8.31
CA GLY A 148 21.81 8.01 -9.76
C GLY A 148 21.17 6.86 -10.53
N PRO A 149 21.01 6.99 -11.87
CA PRO A 149 20.63 5.87 -12.70
C PRO A 149 21.69 4.78 -12.56
N GLY A 150 21.27 3.57 -12.15
CA GLY A 150 22.21 2.47 -11.96
C GLY A 150 22.88 2.06 -13.27
N HIS A 151 24.00 1.37 -13.17
CA HIS A 151 24.80 0.89 -14.28
C HIS A 151 24.62 -0.62 -14.45
N PRO A 152 23.98 -1.10 -15.53
CA PRO A 152 23.69 -2.53 -15.72
C PRO A 152 24.95 -3.42 -15.65
N ASP A 153 26.09 -2.95 -16.15
CA ASP A 153 27.35 -3.70 -16.11
C ASP A 153 27.88 -3.90 -14.69
N GLN A 154 27.73 -2.91 -13.82
CA GLN A 154 28.04 -3.03 -12.40
C GLN A 154 26.99 -3.91 -11.70
N GLY A 155 25.73 -3.74 -12.08
CA GLY A 155 24.63 -4.53 -11.57
C GLY A 155 24.78 -6.02 -11.81
N SER A 156 25.40 -6.43 -12.94
CA SER A 156 25.71 -7.84 -13.19
C SER A 156 26.70 -8.42 -12.18
N LYS A 157 27.67 -7.63 -11.73
CA LYS A 157 28.65 -8.04 -10.70
C LYS A 157 27.99 -8.14 -9.33
N VAL A 158 27.20 -7.11 -8.96
CA VAL A 158 26.43 -7.12 -7.72
C VAL A 158 25.50 -8.33 -7.69
N PHE A 159 24.81 -8.62 -8.80
CA PHE A 159 23.94 -9.78 -8.90
C PHE A 159 24.69 -11.09 -8.69
N ALA A 160 25.83 -11.25 -9.34
CA ALA A 160 26.66 -12.47 -9.22
C ALA A 160 27.12 -12.70 -7.78
N GLU A 161 27.43 -11.65 -7.05
CA GLU A 161 27.92 -11.72 -5.68
C GLU A 161 26.80 -11.89 -4.64
N ALA A 162 25.71 -11.12 -4.78
CA ALA A 162 24.65 -11.06 -3.78
C ALA A 162 23.49 -12.04 -4.05
N CYS A 163 23.09 -12.20 -5.31
CA CYS A 163 21.80 -12.79 -5.69
C CYS A 163 21.90 -14.17 -6.32
N ALA A 164 23.00 -14.42 -7.08
CA ALA A 164 23.16 -15.64 -7.89
C ALA A 164 23.12 -16.94 -7.08
N ARG A 165 23.53 -16.92 -5.81
CA ARG A 165 23.50 -18.08 -4.91
C ARG A 165 22.10 -18.68 -4.73
N CYS A 166 21.05 -17.87 -4.92
CA CYS A 166 19.66 -18.29 -4.79
C CYS A 166 18.94 -18.29 -6.15
N HIS A 167 19.20 -17.28 -6.99
CA HIS A 167 18.49 -17.05 -8.25
C HIS A 167 19.21 -17.62 -9.47
N GLY A 168 20.30 -18.34 -9.29
CA GLY A 168 21.15 -18.86 -10.38
C GLY A 168 22.06 -17.80 -11.01
N PRO A 169 23.15 -18.19 -11.67
CA PRO A 169 24.18 -17.27 -12.16
C PRO A 169 23.64 -16.23 -13.13
N ASP A 170 22.65 -16.58 -13.94
CA ASP A 170 22.05 -15.71 -14.93
C ASP A 170 20.69 -15.14 -14.49
N GLY A 171 20.23 -15.44 -13.27
CA GLY A 171 18.94 -15.00 -12.75
C GLY A 171 17.75 -15.82 -13.24
N ASN A 172 17.97 -16.94 -13.92
CA ASN A 172 16.92 -17.81 -14.45
C ASN A 172 16.26 -18.71 -13.39
N GLY A 173 16.69 -18.61 -12.16
CA GLY A 173 16.26 -19.43 -11.03
C GLY A 173 17.30 -20.45 -10.61
N GLY A 174 17.17 -20.92 -9.40
CA GLY A 174 17.99 -21.95 -8.75
C GLY A 174 17.15 -22.73 -7.76
N ASP A 175 17.81 -23.56 -6.96
CA ASP A 175 17.14 -24.44 -5.98
C ASP A 175 16.40 -23.65 -4.86
N LYS A 176 16.82 -22.40 -4.60
CA LYS A 176 16.32 -21.58 -3.48
C LYS A 176 15.45 -20.40 -3.92
N GLY A 177 15.57 -19.94 -5.16
CA GLY A 177 14.84 -18.80 -5.66
C GLY A 177 14.43 -18.98 -7.12
N GLY A 178 13.22 -18.51 -7.45
CA GLY A 178 12.72 -18.53 -8.81
C GLY A 178 13.47 -17.57 -9.74
N SER A 179 13.15 -17.62 -11.04
CA SER A 179 13.68 -16.68 -12.03
C SER A 179 13.30 -15.24 -11.68
N VAL A 180 14.28 -14.34 -11.71
CA VAL A 180 14.10 -12.89 -11.56
C VAL A 180 14.26 -12.16 -12.90
N VAL A 181 14.58 -12.88 -13.96
CA VAL A 181 14.74 -12.37 -15.33
C VAL A 181 13.66 -12.88 -16.28
N ASP A 182 12.65 -13.57 -15.75
CA ASP A 182 11.49 -13.99 -16.55
C ASP A 182 10.83 -12.79 -17.20
N ALA A 183 10.59 -12.85 -18.51
CA ALA A 183 10.09 -11.73 -19.29
C ALA A 183 8.68 -11.30 -18.85
N ALA A 184 7.80 -12.25 -18.47
CA ALA A 184 6.46 -11.93 -17.98
C ALA A 184 6.52 -11.27 -16.60
N TYR A 185 7.38 -11.77 -15.71
CA TYR A 185 7.61 -11.13 -14.41
C TYR A 185 8.11 -9.69 -14.58
N LEU A 186 9.17 -9.48 -15.36
CA LEU A 186 9.77 -8.16 -15.56
C LEU A 186 8.83 -7.18 -16.27
N ALA A 187 7.91 -7.66 -17.12
CA ALA A 187 6.89 -6.82 -17.74
C ALA A 187 5.83 -6.31 -16.75
N LEU A 188 5.64 -7.01 -15.63
CA LEU A 188 4.63 -6.70 -14.63
C LEU A 188 5.16 -5.85 -13.46
N VAL A 189 6.47 -5.80 -13.25
CA VAL A 189 7.08 -5.11 -12.12
C VAL A 189 7.77 -3.82 -12.55
N SER A 190 7.58 -2.74 -11.77
CA SER A 190 8.28 -1.48 -11.98
C SER A 190 9.68 -1.52 -11.36
N ASP A 191 10.55 -0.57 -11.74
CA ASP A 191 11.87 -0.40 -11.12
C ASP A 191 11.76 -0.15 -9.62
N GLN A 192 10.73 0.60 -9.19
CA GLN A 192 10.43 0.79 -7.77
C GLN A 192 10.09 -0.52 -7.08
N ALA A 193 9.33 -1.40 -7.72
CA ALA A 193 8.99 -2.70 -7.14
C ALA A 193 10.23 -3.61 -7.05
N LEU A 194 11.10 -3.62 -8.08
CA LEU A 194 12.39 -4.32 -8.04
C LEU A 194 13.28 -3.77 -6.92
N ARG A 195 13.43 -2.44 -6.84
CA ARG A 195 14.19 -1.78 -5.78
C ARG A 195 13.67 -2.15 -4.40
N THR A 196 12.36 -2.10 -4.21
CA THR A 196 11.73 -2.48 -2.95
C THR A 196 11.98 -3.95 -2.60
N ALA A 197 11.98 -4.84 -3.61
CA ALA A 197 12.28 -6.26 -3.41
C ALA A 197 13.74 -6.48 -2.98
N VAL A 198 14.69 -5.77 -3.57
CA VAL A 198 16.10 -5.84 -3.17
C VAL A 198 16.30 -5.27 -1.78
N MET A 199 15.70 -4.13 -1.46
CA MET A 199 15.89 -3.49 -0.15
C MET A 199 15.24 -4.24 0.99
N ALA A 200 13.97 -4.60 0.86
CA ALA A 200 13.23 -5.23 1.95
C ALA A 200 13.31 -6.76 1.94
N GLY A 201 13.78 -7.35 0.86
CA GLY A 201 13.72 -8.79 0.69
C GLY A 201 12.29 -9.32 0.53
N ARG A 202 12.16 -10.61 0.70
CA ARG A 202 10.95 -11.40 0.90
C ARG A 202 11.23 -12.38 2.02
N THR A 203 11.39 -11.83 3.22
CA THR A 203 11.78 -12.60 4.42
C THR A 203 10.80 -13.70 4.75
N ASP A 204 9.52 -13.51 4.38
CA ASP A 204 8.46 -14.53 4.40
C ASP A 204 8.74 -15.74 3.48
N LEU A 205 9.57 -15.58 2.46
CA LEU A 205 9.98 -16.61 1.51
C LEU A 205 11.47 -16.98 1.63
N GLY A 206 12.17 -16.45 2.63
CA GLY A 206 13.60 -16.71 2.85
C GLY A 206 14.55 -15.86 2.00
N MET A 207 14.07 -14.85 1.29
CA MET A 207 14.92 -13.86 0.64
C MET A 207 15.28 -12.77 1.65
N PRO A 208 16.58 -12.56 1.97
CA PRO A 208 17.02 -11.57 2.95
C PRO A 208 16.79 -10.13 2.45
N ASP A 209 16.92 -9.17 3.36
CA ASP A 209 16.99 -7.76 3.01
C ASP A 209 18.42 -7.34 2.61
N TRP A 210 18.59 -6.11 2.14
CA TRP A 210 19.86 -5.57 1.62
C TRP A 210 21.07 -5.69 2.56
N ARG A 211 20.86 -5.94 3.85
CA ARG A 211 21.94 -6.06 4.86
C ARG A 211 22.60 -7.43 4.85
N GLU A 212 21.90 -8.44 4.39
CA GLU A 212 22.31 -9.84 4.47
C GLU A 212 22.49 -10.51 3.11
N ASP A 213 22.30 -9.78 2.02
CA ASP A 213 22.51 -10.29 0.66
C ASP A 213 23.98 -10.74 0.44
N ILE A 214 24.92 -9.95 0.96
CA ILE A 214 26.33 -10.33 1.05
C ILE A 214 26.67 -10.43 2.53
N PRO A 215 27.15 -11.59 3.04
CA PRO A 215 27.44 -11.76 4.46
C PRO A 215 28.41 -10.70 4.99
N GLY A 216 27.97 -9.92 5.99
CA GLY A 216 28.78 -8.88 6.62
C GLY A 216 28.99 -7.60 5.81
N GLN A 217 28.38 -7.48 4.63
CA GLN A 217 28.51 -6.31 3.76
C GLN A 217 27.15 -5.91 3.20
N PRO A 218 26.43 -4.96 3.82
CA PRO A 218 25.19 -4.43 3.30
C PRO A 218 25.37 -3.83 1.89
N LEU A 219 24.36 -4.01 1.03
CA LEU A 219 24.33 -3.35 -0.27
C LEU A 219 24.23 -1.84 -0.10
N THR A 220 25.07 -1.11 -0.81
CA THR A 220 25.00 0.37 -0.84
C THR A 220 23.82 0.81 -1.71
N PRO A 221 23.36 2.07 -1.58
CA PRO A 221 22.35 2.64 -2.49
C PRO A 221 22.71 2.51 -3.97
N GLU A 222 23.99 2.61 -4.31
CA GLU A 222 24.53 2.43 -5.67
C GLU A 222 24.38 0.97 -6.11
N HIS A 223 24.81 0.01 -5.28
CA HIS A 223 24.62 -1.43 -5.57
C HIS A 223 23.16 -1.78 -5.83
N ILE A 224 22.24 -1.23 -5.03
CA ILE A 224 20.80 -1.43 -5.22
C ILE A 224 20.34 -0.86 -6.57
N SER A 225 20.79 0.34 -6.91
CA SER A 225 20.45 0.98 -8.19
C SER A 225 21.02 0.21 -9.38
N ASP A 226 22.25 -0.26 -9.29
CA ASP A 226 22.94 -1.01 -10.33
C ASP A 226 22.26 -2.35 -10.60
N VAL A 227 21.92 -3.12 -9.57
CA VAL A 227 21.24 -4.40 -9.75
C VAL A 227 19.82 -4.22 -10.28
N VAL A 228 19.10 -3.17 -9.89
CA VAL A 228 17.81 -2.82 -10.49
C VAL A 228 17.94 -2.47 -11.96
N ALA A 229 18.95 -1.69 -12.33
CA ALA A 229 19.22 -1.35 -13.73
C ALA A 229 19.57 -2.60 -14.57
N TRP A 230 20.33 -3.54 -14.00
CA TRP A 230 20.65 -4.81 -14.66
C TRP A 230 19.41 -5.68 -14.89
N LEU A 231 18.49 -5.76 -13.92
CA LEU A 231 17.19 -6.43 -14.06
C LEU A 231 16.31 -5.73 -15.09
N ALA A 232 16.20 -4.41 -15.02
CA ALA A 232 15.39 -3.60 -15.93
C ALA A 232 15.85 -3.73 -17.40
N ALA A 233 17.17 -3.80 -17.64
CA ALA A 233 17.74 -4.01 -18.98
C ALA A 233 17.37 -5.37 -19.61
N ARG A 234 16.87 -6.32 -18.81
CA ARG A 234 16.39 -7.64 -19.27
C ARG A 234 14.90 -7.67 -19.61
N ARG A 235 14.21 -6.56 -19.47
CA ARG A 235 12.82 -6.46 -19.96
C ARG A 235 12.83 -6.65 -21.48
N GLY A 236 12.10 -7.65 -21.93
CA GLY A 236 11.85 -7.83 -23.35
C GLY A 236 11.05 -6.65 -23.92
N PRO A 237 10.96 -6.52 -25.24
CA PRO A 237 10.10 -5.53 -25.88
C PRO A 237 8.66 -5.76 -25.37
N VAL A 238 8.01 -4.67 -24.92
CA VAL A 238 6.62 -4.73 -24.46
C VAL A 238 5.74 -5.05 -25.68
N VAL A 239 5.41 -6.30 -25.85
CA VAL A 239 4.43 -6.73 -26.85
C VAL A 239 3.07 -6.27 -26.34
N GLY A 240 2.53 -5.15 -26.91
CA GLY A 240 1.14 -4.79 -26.69
C GLY A 240 0.82 -3.44 -26.05
N ARG A 241 1.63 -2.40 -26.24
CA ARG A 241 1.14 -1.02 -26.25
C ARG A 241 1.33 -0.40 -27.63
N SER A 242 0.69 -1.02 -28.64
CA SER A 242 0.33 -0.29 -29.84
C SER A 242 -0.64 0.81 -29.41
N GLY A 243 -0.16 2.04 -29.35
CA GLY A 243 -1.02 3.21 -29.30
C GLY A 243 -1.85 3.23 -30.59
N SER A 244 -3.03 2.62 -30.57
CA SER A 244 -4.07 2.95 -31.52
C SER A 244 -4.55 4.35 -31.20
N SER A 245 -3.88 5.34 -31.77
CA SER A 245 -4.50 6.61 -32.08
C SER A 245 -5.70 6.27 -32.99
N VAL A 246 -6.88 6.19 -32.38
CA VAL A 246 -8.14 6.20 -33.11
C VAL A 246 -8.25 7.59 -33.72
N GLU A 247 -7.82 7.68 -34.99
CA GLU A 247 -8.11 8.83 -35.83
C GLU A 247 -9.61 8.84 -36.10
N VAL A 248 -10.35 9.62 -35.29
CA VAL A 248 -11.76 9.90 -35.53
C VAL A 248 -11.83 10.74 -36.81
N ARG A 249 -12.03 10.08 -37.95
CA ARG A 249 -12.42 10.77 -39.19
C ARG A 249 -13.81 11.33 -38.99
N HIS A 250 -13.89 12.63 -38.75
CA HIS A 250 -15.12 13.37 -38.90
C HIS A 250 -15.42 13.46 -40.39
N SER A 251 -16.34 12.63 -40.88
CA SER A 251 -17.02 12.84 -42.14
C SER A 251 -18.05 13.94 -41.87
N GLY A 252 -17.75 15.15 -42.24
CA GLY A 252 -18.71 16.25 -42.35
C GLY A 252 -19.64 16.07 -43.54
N PRO A 253 -20.77 16.82 -43.55
CA PRO A 253 -21.93 16.61 -44.39
C PRO A 253 -21.70 16.76 -45.87
#